data_63540140ea8af66f11f30a1ab6ba41c4
#
_entry.id   63540140ea8af66f11f30a1ab6ba41c4
#
_cell.length_a   1.000
_cell.length_b   1.000
_cell.length_c   1.000
_cell.angle_alpha   90.00
_cell.angle_beta   90.00
_cell.angle_gamma   90.00
#
_symmetry.space_group_name_H-M   'P 1'
#
loop_
_entity.id
_entity.type
_entity.pdbx_description
1 polymer ?
#
loop_
_entity_poly.entity_id
_entity_poly.type
_entity_poly.pdbx_seq_one_letter_code
_entity_poly.pdbx_strand_id
1 'polypeptide(L)' 'MSKDDEDRLVQMNVQVPNWVRQRLRERYVRTGEGQSAFARRAIIRLLEEEDEQRPKEG' A
#
# COMPACT_ATOMS: atom_id res chain seq x y z
N MET A 1 -9.49 12.24 18.82
CA MET A 1 -9.71 11.61 17.53
C MET A 1 -10.17 10.18 17.71
N SER A 2 -11.22 9.78 17.06
CA SER A 2 -11.72 8.42 17.23
C SER A 2 -10.88 7.45 16.42
N LYS A 3 -10.88 6.21 16.87
CA LYS A 3 -10.15 5.16 16.18
C LYS A 3 -10.67 4.94 14.77
N ASP A 4 -11.94 5.19 14.57
CA ASP A 4 -12.57 5.02 13.26
C ASP A 4 -11.97 5.96 12.21
N ASP A 5 -11.58 7.17 12.62
CA ASP A 5 -10.97 8.11 11.69
C ASP A 5 -9.61 7.63 11.19
N GLU A 6 -8.84 7.00 12.07
CA GLU A 6 -7.53 6.51 11.68
C GLU A 6 -7.60 5.34 10.71
N ASP A 7 -8.61 4.50 10.86
CA ASP A 7 -8.76 3.32 10.01
C ASP A 7 -9.62 3.58 8.80
N ARG A 8 -10.15 4.78 8.67
CA ARG A 8 -11.00 5.12 7.56
C ARG A 8 -10.22 5.10 6.25
N LEU A 9 -10.77 4.42 5.26
CA LEU A 9 -10.12 4.35 3.95
C LEU A 9 -10.36 5.65 3.20
N VAL A 10 -9.28 6.23 2.69
CA VAL A 10 -9.35 7.45 1.88
C VAL A 10 -8.68 7.20 0.55
N GLN A 11 -9.12 7.94 -0.45
CA GLN A 11 -8.53 7.83 -1.77
C GLN A 11 -7.20 8.55 -1.84
N MET A 12 -6.27 7.96 -2.57
CA MET A 12 -4.96 8.55 -2.76
C MET A 12 -4.52 8.29 -4.20
N ASN A 13 -4.09 9.35 -4.88
CA ASN A 13 -3.59 9.23 -6.24
C ASN A 13 -2.09 8.96 -6.21
N VAL A 14 -1.70 7.85 -6.81
CA VAL A 14 -0.29 7.47 -6.88
C VAL A 14 0.05 7.19 -8.34
N GLN A 15 1.09 7.84 -8.82
CA GLN A 15 1.59 7.60 -10.16
C GLN A 15 2.68 6.55 -10.11
N VAL A 16 2.61 5.58 -11.02
CA VAL A 16 3.61 4.52 -11.08
C VAL A 16 4.07 4.37 -12.53
N PRO A 17 5.29 3.85 -12.73
CA PRO A 17 5.73 3.55 -14.08
C PRO A 17 4.80 2.56 -14.78
N ASN A 18 4.76 2.63 -16.08
CA ASN A 18 3.86 1.79 -16.86
C ASN A 18 4.12 0.29 -16.63
N TRP A 19 5.37 -0.09 -16.46
CA TRP A 19 5.69 -1.50 -16.24
C TRP A 19 5.10 -2.02 -14.92
N VAL A 20 5.00 -1.16 -13.92
CA VAL A 20 4.40 -1.56 -12.65
C VAL A 20 2.91 -1.85 -12.85
N ARG A 21 2.25 -1.01 -13.62
CA ARG A 21 0.83 -1.20 -13.91
C ARG A 21 0.59 -2.52 -14.64
N GLN A 22 1.45 -2.83 -15.59
CA GLN A 22 1.33 -4.07 -16.32
C GLN A 22 1.54 -5.28 -15.43
N ARG A 23 2.52 -5.21 -14.53
CA ARG A 23 2.77 -6.29 -13.58
C ARG A 23 1.59 -6.50 -12.65
N LEU A 24 0.97 -5.42 -12.22
CA LEU A 24 -0.20 -5.52 -11.36
C LEU A 24 -1.36 -6.19 -12.08
N ARG A 25 -1.53 -5.89 -13.36
CA ARG A 25 -2.59 -6.52 -14.14
C ARG A 25 -2.35 -8.02 -14.29
N GLU A 26 -1.12 -8.41 -14.58
CA GLU A 26 -0.76 -9.81 -14.68
C GLU A 26 -0.99 -10.53 -13.37
N ARG A 27 -0.65 -9.87 -12.30
CA ARG A 27 -0.82 -10.44 -10.97
C ARG A 27 -2.30 -10.63 -10.64
N TYR A 28 -3.13 -9.69 -11.03
CA TYR A 28 -4.57 -9.79 -10.82
C TYR A 28 -5.15 -11.03 -11.49
N VAL A 29 -4.73 -11.28 -12.73
CA VAL A 29 -5.20 -12.45 -13.47
C VAL A 29 -4.82 -13.74 -12.73
N ARG A 30 -3.66 -13.75 -12.12
CA ARG A 30 -3.14 -14.94 -11.44
C ARG A 30 -3.72 -15.13 -10.06
N THR A 31 -3.89 -14.07 -9.30
CA THR A 31 -4.25 -14.16 -7.88
C THR A 31 -5.67 -13.73 -7.58
N GLY A 32 -6.28 -12.94 -8.45
CA GLY A 32 -7.60 -12.39 -8.20
C GLY A 32 -7.62 -11.17 -7.28
N GLU A 33 -6.47 -10.75 -6.78
CA GLU A 33 -6.40 -9.59 -5.90
C GLU A 33 -6.31 -8.31 -6.72
N GLY A 34 -7.24 -7.36 -6.50
CA GLY A 34 -7.25 -6.11 -7.25
C GLY A 34 -6.06 -5.22 -6.97
N GLN A 35 -5.82 -4.28 -7.89
CA GLN A 35 -4.68 -3.37 -7.79
C GLN A 35 -4.73 -2.54 -6.52
N SER A 36 -5.91 -2.03 -6.18
CA SER A 36 -6.05 -1.18 -4.99
C SER A 36 -5.74 -1.95 -3.72
N ALA A 37 -6.22 -3.17 -3.62
CA ALA A 37 -5.98 -3.99 -2.44
C ALA A 37 -4.50 -4.31 -2.29
N PHE A 38 -3.87 -4.67 -3.40
CA PHE A 38 -2.44 -4.98 -3.38
C PHE A 38 -1.62 -3.74 -3.03
N ALA A 39 -1.95 -2.60 -3.64
CA ALA A 39 -1.22 -1.37 -3.38
C ALA A 39 -1.35 -0.96 -1.93
N ARG A 40 -2.56 -1.05 -1.38
CA ARG A 40 -2.78 -0.70 0.03
C ARG A 40 -1.92 -1.57 0.94
N ARG A 41 -1.93 -2.87 0.70
CA ARG A 41 -1.16 -3.80 1.50
C ARG A 41 0.34 -3.51 1.41
N ALA A 42 0.81 -3.23 0.20
CA ALA A 42 2.23 -2.95 -0.02
C ALA A 42 2.67 -1.67 0.68
N ILE A 43 1.84 -0.63 0.60
CA ILE A 43 2.15 0.65 1.24
C ILE A 43 2.22 0.49 2.75
N ILE A 44 1.24 -0.18 3.32
CA ILE A 44 1.20 -0.41 4.76
C ILE A 44 2.43 -1.18 5.21
N ARG A 45 2.74 -2.24 4.49
CA ARG A 45 3.89 -3.08 4.84
C ARG A 45 5.18 -2.30 4.78
N LEU A 46 5.34 -1.48 3.75
CA LEU A 46 6.57 -0.73 3.58
C LEU A 46 6.73 0.32 4.68
N LEU A 47 5.64 0.97 5.04
CA LEU A 47 5.67 1.94 6.13
C LEU A 47 6.02 1.27 7.46
N GLU A 48 5.47 0.09 7.71
CA GLU A 48 5.78 -0.64 8.93
C GLU A 48 7.25 -1.02 8.98
N GLU A 49 7.81 -1.44 7.85
CA GLU A 49 9.22 -1.77 7.78
C GLU A 49 10.09 -0.55 8.06
N GLU A 50 9.73 0.59 7.52
CA GLU A 50 10.48 1.81 7.78
C GLU A 50 10.40 2.22 9.24
N ASP A 51 9.24 2.06 9.86
CA ASP A 51 9.08 2.39 11.26
C ASP A 51 9.94 1.51 12.15
N GLU A 52 10.08 0.24 11.81
CA GLU A 52 10.94 -0.67 12.55
C GLU A 52 12.41 -0.28 12.46
N GLN A 53 12.82 0.25 11.31
CA GLN A 53 14.21 0.61 11.08
C GLN A 53 14.54 2.02 11.55
N ARG A 54 13.52 2.79 11.90
CA ARG A 54 13.75 4.15 12.33
C ARG A 54 14.48 4.15 13.66
N PRO A 55 15.56 4.94 13.78
CA PRO A 55 16.26 5.03 15.08
C PRO A 55 15.30 5.63 16.11
N LYS A 56 15.28 5.02 17.27
CA LYS A 56 14.46 5.55 18.36
C LYS A 56 15.09 6.83 18.85
N GLU A 57 14.30 7.87 18.82
CA GLU A 57 14.75 9.11 19.41
C GLU A 57 14.64 9.00 20.92
N GLY A 58 15.72 9.29 21.56
CA GLY A 58 15.87 9.11 22.99
C GLY A 58 14.95 9.93 23.84
#